data_d7b1dc0570f010d01007a45b5c690b66
#
_entry.id   d7b1dc0570f010d01007a45b5c690b66
#
_cell.length_a   1.000
_cell.length_b   1.000
_cell.length_c   1.000
_cell.angle_alpha   90.00
_cell.angle_beta   90.00
_cell.angle_gamma   90.00
#
_symmetry.space_group_name_H-M   'P 1'
#
loop_
_entity.id
_entity.type
_entity.pdbx_description
1 polymer ?
#
loop_
_entity_poly.entity_id
_entity_poly.type
_entity_poly.pdbx_seq_one_letter_code
_entity_poly.pdbx_strand_id
1 'polypeptide(L)'
;MRRILAAVALCTLTGPAWAAMQQKPVEWTVGKERFSGYLVYDDAVEKPLPGLVMFPNWMGVTDLSVDKARQIAGDDYVVLVADVYGNGVRPADAAAAGAAVGKTYDDGGLRLRDRANAAVAALKAQAGKAPLDATRIGAFGFCFGGSVALELARSGADVAGVVSLHGGLERHLPGAERIVAPVLVLNGADDSSVTAEHVQAFRKEMKDAGADWQFVDFGGAVHCFAQEESKSPPNCVYDARAAKRAFEMMDDFFEEVFETQD
;
A
#
# COMPACT_ATOMS: atom_id res chain seq x y z
N MET A 1 -23.11 -24.85 67.92
CA MET A 1 -22.05 -24.88 66.89
C MET A 1 -22.65 -24.38 65.56
N ARG A 2 -22.44 -23.10 65.22
CA ARG A 2 -22.90 -22.49 63.95
C ARG A 2 -21.74 -22.55 62.95
N ARG A 3 -21.90 -23.30 61.88
CA ARG A 3 -20.93 -23.35 60.77
C ARG A 3 -21.20 -22.16 59.85
N ILE A 4 -20.24 -21.23 59.76
CA ILE A 4 -20.24 -20.11 58.79
C ILE A 4 -19.65 -20.69 57.52
N LEU A 5 -20.43 -20.76 56.46
CA LEU A 5 -19.99 -21.03 55.09
C LEU A 5 -19.53 -19.70 54.50
N ALA A 6 -18.23 -19.55 54.28
CA ALA A 6 -17.68 -18.45 53.53
C ALA A 6 -17.82 -18.75 52.02
N ALA A 7 -18.65 -17.98 51.33
CA ALA A 7 -18.72 -18.00 49.86
C ALA A 7 -17.54 -17.21 49.30
N VAL A 8 -16.61 -17.89 48.66
CA VAL A 8 -15.53 -17.26 47.88
C VAL A 8 -16.12 -16.85 46.56
N ALA A 9 -16.34 -15.55 46.39
CA ALA A 9 -16.71 -14.98 45.10
C ALA A 9 -15.46 -14.96 44.18
N LEU A 10 -15.45 -15.80 43.17
CA LEU A 10 -14.45 -15.81 42.12
C LEU A 10 -14.71 -14.63 41.17
N CYS A 11 -14.07 -13.48 41.42
CA CYS A 11 -14.03 -12.37 40.47
C CYS A 11 -13.18 -12.79 39.27
N THR A 12 -13.82 -13.17 38.16
CA THR A 12 -13.17 -13.28 36.88
C THR A 12 -12.80 -11.86 36.44
N LEU A 13 -11.54 -11.51 36.55
CA LEU A 13 -10.96 -10.32 35.91
C LEU A 13 -10.98 -10.55 34.39
N THR A 14 -12.05 -10.10 33.73
CA THR A 14 -12.01 -9.88 32.30
C THR A 14 -11.15 -8.64 32.08
N GLY A 15 -9.84 -8.86 31.87
CA GLY A 15 -8.96 -7.82 31.36
C GLY A 15 -9.48 -7.38 29.98
N PRO A 16 -9.25 -6.12 29.57
CA PRO A 16 -9.59 -5.71 28.21
C PRO A 16 -8.92 -6.69 27.25
N ALA A 17 -9.72 -7.30 26.35
CA ALA A 17 -9.16 -8.03 25.23
C ALA A 17 -8.36 -7.00 24.42
N TRP A 18 -7.04 -7.09 24.50
CA TRP A 18 -6.17 -6.25 23.68
C TRP A 18 -6.46 -6.66 22.25
N ALA A 19 -6.92 -5.71 21.45
CA ALA A 19 -7.01 -5.84 20.02
C ALA A 19 -5.73 -6.46 19.47
N ALA A 20 -5.84 -7.63 18.87
CA ALA A 20 -4.69 -8.35 18.34
C ALA A 20 -4.63 -8.10 16.83
N MET A 21 -3.68 -7.27 16.43
CA MET A 21 -3.38 -7.08 15.02
C MET A 21 -3.06 -8.42 14.37
N GLN A 22 -3.93 -8.87 13.48
CA GLN A 22 -3.79 -10.13 12.76
C GLN A 22 -2.81 -9.96 11.60
N GLN A 23 -2.06 -11.03 11.33
CA GLN A 23 -1.23 -11.18 10.14
C GLN A 23 -1.50 -12.56 9.55
N LYS A 24 -2.18 -12.61 8.41
CA LYS A 24 -2.53 -13.87 7.75
C LYS A 24 -1.88 -13.97 6.37
N PRO A 25 -1.22 -15.09 6.02
CA PRO A 25 -0.70 -15.29 4.68
C PRO A 25 -1.86 -15.38 3.69
N VAL A 26 -1.68 -14.74 2.53
CA VAL A 26 -2.61 -14.81 1.39
C VAL A 26 -1.82 -15.21 0.15
N GLU A 27 -2.33 -16.20 -0.58
CA GLU A 27 -1.76 -16.66 -1.84
C GLU A 27 -2.74 -16.42 -2.99
N TRP A 28 -2.20 -16.09 -4.16
CA TRP A 28 -2.96 -15.97 -5.40
C TRP A 28 -2.12 -16.37 -6.60
N THR A 29 -2.73 -16.40 -7.79
CA THR A 29 -2.05 -16.77 -9.03
C THR A 29 -2.35 -15.77 -10.14
N VAL A 30 -1.38 -15.56 -11.03
CA VAL A 30 -1.55 -14.87 -12.31
C VAL A 30 -1.05 -15.82 -13.39
N GLY A 31 -1.95 -16.35 -14.19
CA GLY A 31 -1.62 -17.44 -15.12
C GLY A 31 -1.07 -18.66 -14.37
N LYS A 32 0.21 -19.00 -14.60
CA LYS A 32 0.91 -20.11 -13.94
C LYS A 32 1.81 -19.66 -12.78
N GLU A 33 1.97 -18.36 -12.60
CA GLU A 33 2.84 -17.80 -11.55
C GLU A 33 2.07 -17.69 -10.23
N ARG A 34 2.75 -18.01 -9.13
CA ARG A 34 2.21 -17.92 -7.77
C ARG A 34 2.77 -16.68 -7.07
N PHE A 35 1.93 -16.05 -6.28
CA PHE A 35 2.25 -14.87 -5.48
C PHE A 35 1.81 -15.11 -4.03
N SER A 36 2.49 -14.45 -3.11
CA SER A 36 2.12 -14.52 -1.69
C SER A 36 2.39 -13.21 -0.98
N GLY A 37 1.48 -12.84 -0.10
CA GLY A 37 1.56 -11.65 0.72
C GLY A 37 0.97 -11.88 2.09
N TYR A 38 0.74 -10.79 2.82
CA TYR A 38 0.14 -10.84 4.15
C TYR A 38 -1.04 -9.88 4.25
N LEU A 39 -2.15 -10.40 4.75
CA LEU A 39 -3.31 -9.61 5.15
C LEU A 39 -3.12 -9.17 6.59
N VAL A 40 -3.24 -7.87 6.84
CA VAL A 40 -3.05 -7.26 8.16
C VAL A 40 -4.30 -6.47 8.52
N TYR A 41 -4.85 -6.68 9.72
CA TYR A 41 -6.04 -5.99 10.22
C TYR A 41 -6.20 -6.21 11.73
N ASP A 42 -6.98 -5.35 12.38
CA ASP A 42 -7.39 -5.54 13.78
C ASP A 42 -8.64 -6.42 13.84
N ASP A 43 -8.56 -7.57 14.56
CA ASP A 43 -9.69 -8.49 14.70
C ASP A 43 -10.69 -8.10 15.80
N ALA A 44 -10.41 -7.07 16.58
CA ALA A 44 -11.37 -6.48 17.50
C ALA A 44 -12.41 -5.59 16.81
N VAL A 45 -12.17 -5.19 15.56
CA VAL A 45 -13.11 -4.38 14.79
C VAL A 45 -14.19 -5.29 14.18
N GLU A 46 -15.44 -5.11 14.63
CA GLU A 46 -16.56 -5.91 14.18
C GLU A 46 -17.23 -5.37 12.89
N LYS A 47 -17.09 -4.05 12.62
CA LYS A 47 -17.64 -3.42 11.41
C LYS A 47 -16.80 -3.74 10.18
N PRO A 48 -17.37 -3.85 8.97
CA PRO A 48 -16.58 -3.94 7.74
C PRO A 48 -15.74 -2.68 7.53
N LEU A 49 -14.45 -2.87 7.24
CA LEU A 49 -13.46 -1.82 7.00
C LEU A 49 -13.12 -1.73 5.51
N PRO A 50 -12.77 -0.55 4.99
CA PRO A 50 -12.16 -0.43 3.67
C PRO A 50 -10.88 -1.26 3.56
N GLY A 51 -10.56 -1.70 2.35
CA GLY A 51 -9.35 -2.45 2.06
C GLY A 51 -8.31 -1.63 1.31
N LEU A 52 -7.03 -1.80 1.69
CA LEU A 52 -5.92 -1.18 1.00
C LEU A 52 -4.95 -2.25 0.49
N VAL A 53 -4.61 -2.20 -0.80
CA VAL A 53 -3.47 -2.96 -1.33
C VAL A 53 -2.23 -2.11 -1.18
N MET A 54 -1.28 -2.58 -0.38
CA MET A 54 0.02 -1.96 -0.21
C MET A 54 1.06 -2.64 -1.10
N PHE A 55 1.64 -1.89 -2.03
CA PHE A 55 2.79 -2.32 -2.81
C PHE A 55 4.08 -1.88 -2.10
N PRO A 56 4.91 -2.84 -1.62
CA PRO A 56 6.14 -2.53 -0.91
C PRO A 56 7.18 -1.87 -1.83
N ASN A 57 8.25 -1.35 -1.23
CA ASN A 57 9.41 -0.89 -1.97
C ASN A 57 10.10 -2.04 -2.74
N TRP A 58 11.21 -1.76 -3.41
CA TRP A 58 11.94 -2.71 -4.24
C TRP A 58 12.45 -3.96 -3.52
N MET A 59 12.51 -3.98 -2.19
CA MET A 59 12.82 -5.20 -1.42
C MET A 59 11.67 -6.20 -1.38
N GLY A 60 10.46 -5.79 -1.82
CA GLY A 60 9.27 -6.64 -1.85
C GLY A 60 8.68 -6.89 -0.46
N VAL A 61 8.01 -8.03 -0.31
CA VAL A 61 7.36 -8.41 0.95
C VAL A 61 8.41 -8.82 1.98
N THR A 62 8.59 -8.00 3.02
CA THR A 62 9.52 -8.17 4.13
C THR A 62 8.81 -7.95 5.46
N ASP A 63 9.44 -8.31 6.58
CA ASP A 63 8.90 -8.01 7.91
C ASP A 63 8.69 -6.49 8.10
N LEU A 64 9.61 -5.65 7.60
CA LEU A 64 9.47 -4.19 7.63
C LEU A 64 8.24 -3.71 6.88
N SER A 65 7.95 -4.29 5.70
CA SER A 65 6.74 -3.93 4.95
C SER A 65 5.47 -4.37 5.68
N VAL A 66 5.49 -5.51 6.37
CA VAL A 66 4.36 -5.97 7.18
C VAL A 66 4.17 -5.09 8.42
N ASP A 67 5.26 -4.68 9.08
CA ASP A 67 5.20 -3.76 10.22
C ASP A 67 4.65 -2.38 9.81
N LYS A 68 5.04 -1.89 8.64
CA LYS A 68 4.46 -0.66 8.06
C LYS A 68 2.96 -0.83 7.78
N ALA A 69 2.55 -1.98 7.25
CA ALA A 69 1.14 -2.28 7.02
C ALA A 69 0.34 -2.32 8.33
N ARG A 70 0.91 -2.82 9.44
CA ARG A 70 0.27 -2.78 10.77
C ARG A 70 0.04 -1.36 11.26
N GLN A 71 1.03 -0.48 11.06
CA GLN A 71 0.91 0.94 11.45
C GLN A 71 -0.19 1.65 10.67
N ILE A 72 -0.32 1.35 9.36
CA ILE A 72 -1.31 1.95 8.47
C ILE A 72 -2.70 1.34 8.68
N ALA A 73 -2.78 0.03 8.91
CA ALA A 73 -4.07 -0.63 9.13
C ALA A 73 -4.79 -0.05 10.35
N GLY A 74 -4.09 0.11 11.48
CA GLY A 74 -4.74 0.57 12.70
C GLY A 74 -6.03 -0.18 12.98
N ASP A 75 -7.07 0.55 13.31
CA ASP A 75 -8.45 0.11 13.44
C ASP A 75 -9.37 0.57 12.27
N ASP A 76 -8.76 1.12 11.20
CA ASP A 76 -9.45 1.77 10.09
C ASP A 76 -9.43 0.97 8.79
N TYR A 77 -8.41 0.11 8.58
CA TYR A 77 -8.23 -0.57 7.30
C TYR A 77 -7.90 -2.06 7.43
N VAL A 78 -8.27 -2.81 6.38
CA VAL A 78 -7.71 -4.15 6.10
C VAL A 78 -6.64 -3.99 5.02
N VAL A 79 -5.36 -4.25 5.32
CA VAL A 79 -4.24 -4.02 4.41
C VAL A 79 -3.68 -5.34 3.88
N LEU A 80 -3.59 -5.50 2.55
CA LEU A 80 -2.84 -6.56 1.90
C LEU A 80 -1.47 -6.07 1.47
N VAL A 81 -0.40 -6.56 2.08
CA VAL A 81 0.98 -6.38 1.59
C VAL A 81 1.18 -7.30 0.39
N ALA A 82 1.24 -6.73 -0.80
CA ALA A 82 1.16 -7.49 -2.04
C ALA A 82 2.55 -7.77 -2.65
N ASP A 83 2.78 -9.05 -2.98
CA ASP A 83 3.91 -9.48 -3.82
C ASP A 83 3.62 -9.19 -5.30
N VAL A 84 4.56 -8.56 -5.99
CA VAL A 84 4.51 -8.35 -7.45
C VAL A 84 5.68 -9.00 -8.19
N TYR A 85 6.59 -9.64 -7.46
CA TYR A 85 7.73 -10.35 -8.05
C TYR A 85 7.43 -11.81 -8.38
N GLY A 86 6.66 -12.46 -7.54
CA GLY A 86 6.34 -13.88 -7.60
C GLY A 86 6.84 -14.65 -6.39
N ASN A 87 6.17 -15.75 -6.07
CA ASN A 87 6.47 -16.57 -4.90
C ASN A 87 7.90 -17.12 -4.96
N GLY A 88 8.64 -16.87 -3.90
CA GLY A 88 10.06 -17.23 -3.78
C GLY A 88 11.03 -16.13 -4.18
N VAL A 89 10.58 -15.03 -4.81
CA VAL A 89 11.44 -13.88 -5.08
C VAL A 89 11.39 -12.94 -3.88
N ARG A 90 12.46 -12.98 -3.09
CA ARG A 90 12.68 -12.14 -1.89
C ARG A 90 14.10 -11.60 -1.98
N PRO A 91 14.32 -10.40 -2.54
CA PRO A 91 15.64 -9.83 -2.70
C PRO A 91 16.36 -9.72 -1.36
N ALA A 92 17.61 -10.20 -1.32
CA ALA A 92 18.44 -10.16 -0.11
C ALA A 92 19.27 -8.87 -0.02
N ASP A 93 19.48 -8.19 -1.14
CA ASP A 93 20.29 -6.98 -1.26
C ASP A 93 19.82 -6.08 -2.42
N ALA A 94 20.45 -4.91 -2.54
CA ALA A 94 20.11 -3.91 -3.56
C ALA A 94 20.30 -4.42 -5.00
N ALA A 95 21.31 -5.26 -5.25
CA ALA A 95 21.57 -5.79 -6.60
C ALA A 95 20.46 -6.76 -7.01
N ALA A 96 20.07 -7.67 -6.10
CA ALA A 96 18.95 -8.60 -6.30
C ALA A 96 17.64 -7.85 -6.47
N ALA A 97 17.41 -6.79 -5.67
CA ALA A 97 16.21 -5.95 -5.77
C ALA A 97 16.13 -5.25 -7.12
N GLY A 98 17.23 -4.63 -7.58
CA GLY A 98 17.29 -3.99 -8.89
C GLY A 98 17.04 -4.97 -10.03
N ALA A 99 17.59 -6.19 -9.96
CA ALA A 99 17.33 -7.24 -10.93
C ALA A 99 15.87 -7.71 -10.93
N ALA A 100 15.24 -7.80 -9.74
CA ALA A 100 13.83 -8.17 -9.61
C ALA A 100 12.92 -7.08 -10.22
N VAL A 101 13.17 -5.79 -9.92
CA VAL A 101 12.47 -4.66 -10.55
C VAL A 101 12.61 -4.72 -12.08
N GLY A 102 13.84 -4.85 -12.60
CA GLY A 102 14.10 -4.93 -14.04
C GLY A 102 13.24 -5.97 -14.72
N LYS A 103 13.14 -7.17 -14.14
CA LYS A 103 12.31 -8.26 -14.69
C LYS A 103 10.80 -7.93 -14.76
N THR A 104 10.30 -7.05 -13.91
CA THR A 104 8.89 -6.65 -13.99
C THR A 104 8.58 -5.78 -15.20
N TYR A 105 9.61 -5.18 -15.80
CA TYR A 105 9.52 -4.32 -16.98
C TYR A 105 10.03 -4.95 -18.27
N ASP A 106 10.45 -6.23 -18.27
CA ASP A 106 10.96 -6.93 -19.48
C ASP A 106 9.96 -6.94 -20.66
N ASP A 107 8.66 -6.82 -20.38
CA ASP A 107 7.58 -6.70 -21.36
C ASP A 107 6.97 -5.30 -21.40
N GLY A 108 7.71 -4.29 -20.98
CA GLY A 108 7.26 -2.91 -20.84
C GLY A 108 6.35 -2.69 -19.63
N GLY A 109 6.19 -3.67 -18.73
CA GLY A 109 5.36 -3.57 -17.51
C GLY A 109 3.94 -4.11 -17.65
N LEU A 110 3.61 -4.81 -18.75
CA LEU A 110 2.28 -5.40 -18.94
C LEU A 110 1.96 -6.41 -17.82
N ARG A 111 2.89 -7.34 -17.55
CA ARG A 111 2.74 -8.29 -16.44
C ARG A 111 2.68 -7.62 -15.07
N LEU A 112 3.33 -6.48 -14.90
CA LEU A 112 3.25 -5.73 -13.65
C LEU A 112 1.84 -5.21 -13.39
N ARG A 113 1.15 -4.68 -14.42
CA ARG A 113 -0.27 -4.29 -14.33
C ARG A 113 -1.17 -5.47 -14.02
N ASP A 114 -0.97 -6.62 -14.68
CA ASP A 114 -1.74 -7.84 -14.40
C ASP A 114 -1.56 -8.30 -12.95
N ARG A 115 -0.33 -8.26 -12.43
CA ARG A 115 0.00 -8.62 -11.05
C ARG A 115 -0.60 -7.66 -10.03
N ALA A 116 -0.58 -6.36 -10.32
CA ALA A 116 -1.19 -5.34 -9.46
C ALA A 116 -2.72 -5.51 -9.41
N ASN A 117 -3.39 -5.73 -10.54
CA ASN A 117 -4.82 -6.01 -10.59
C ASN A 117 -5.18 -7.32 -9.87
N ALA A 118 -4.35 -8.35 -10.02
CA ALA A 118 -4.55 -9.62 -9.31
C ALA A 118 -4.41 -9.47 -7.78
N ALA A 119 -3.54 -8.59 -7.30
CA ALA A 119 -3.45 -8.27 -5.88
C ALA A 119 -4.72 -7.60 -5.36
N VAL A 120 -5.32 -6.69 -6.13
CA VAL A 120 -6.65 -6.11 -5.82
C VAL A 120 -7.71 -7.21 -5.74
N ALA A 121 -7.75 -8.11 -6.70
CA ALA A 121 -8.68 -9.25 -6.69
C ALA A 121 -8.44 -10.19 -5.50
N ALA A 122 -7.17 -10.43 -5.13
CA ALA A 122 -6.79 -11.25 -3.98
C ALA A 122 -7.26 -10.62 -2.66
N LEU A 123 -7.19 -9.29 -2.51
CA LEU A 123 -7.74 -8.59 -1.35
C LEU A 123 -9.27 -8.71 -1.33
N LYS A 124 -9.96 -8.40 -2.42
CA LYS A 124 -11.44 -8.53 -2.53
C LYS A 124 -11.91 -9.94 -2.15
N ALA A 125 -11.16 -10.99 -2.47
CA ALA A 125 -11.46 -12.39 -2.13
C ALA A 125 -11.30 -12.72 -0.61
N GLN A 126 -10.86 -11.78 0.21
CA GLN A 126 -10.80 -11.93 1.67
C GLN A 126 -12.10 -11.50 2.37
N ALA A 127 -13.07 -10.93 1.64
CA ALA A 127 -14.39 -10.65 2.18
C ALA A 127 -15.03 -11.91 2.80
N GLY A 128 -15.61 -11.75 3.99
CA GLY A 128 -16.14 -12.87 4.79
C GLY A 128 -15.08 -13.71 5.53
N LYS A 129 -13.77 -13.45 5.33
CA LYS A 129 -12.66 -14.07 6.07
C LYS A 129 -11.93 -13.08 6.98
N ALA A 130 -12.10 -11.80 6.72
CA ALA A 130 -11.63 -10.64 7.47
C ALA A 130 -12.76 -9.61 7.53
N PRO A 131 -12.69 -8.58 8.39
CA PRO A 131 -13.67 -7.50 8.45
C PRO A 131 -13.50 -6.53 7.27
N LEU A 132 -13.58 -7.03 6.05
CA LEU A 132 -13.34 -6.31 4.81
C LEU A 132 -14.63 -5.96 4.10
N ASP A 133 -14.79 -4.68 3.76
CA ASP A 133 -15.73 -4.20 2.76
C ASP A 133 -15.08 -4.25 1.37
N ALA A 134 -15.40 -5.26 0.58
CA ALA A 134 -14.81 -5.44 -0.74
C ALA A 134 -15.29 -4.43 -1.79
N THR A 135 -16.24 -3.57 -1.47
CA THR A 135 -16.70 -2.48 -2.35
C THR A 135 -15.81 -1.24 -2.24
N ARG A 136 -15.12 -1.06 -1.10
CA ARG A 136 -14.26 0.07 -0.80
C ARG A 136 -12.79 -0.36 -0.79
N ILE A 137 -12.15 -0.42 -1.96
CA ILE A 137 -10.76 -0.85 -2.12
C ILE A 137 -9.92 0.28 -2.70
N GLY A 138 -8.87 0.68 -1.97
CA GLY A 138 -7.82 1.57 -2.44
C GLY A 138 -6.49 0.84 -2.63
N ALA A 139 -5.51 1.56 -3.16
CA ALA A 139 -4.15 1.04 -3.30
C ALA A 139 -3.11 2.13 -3.05
N PHE A 140 -1.98 1.75 -2.47
CA PHE A 140 -0.85 2.65 -2.30
C PHE A 140 0.48 1.90 -2.34
N GLY A 141 1.58 2.65 -2.46
CA GLY A 141 2.89 2.03 -2.43
C GLY A 141 4.03 3.00 -2.22
N PHE A 142 5.19 2.44 -1.87
CA PHE A 142 6.42 3.16 -1.54
C PHE A 142 7.51 2.90 -2.58
N CYS A 143 8.22 3.93 -3.06
CA CYS A 143 9.33 3.76 -4.00
C CYS A 143 8.86 2.99 -5.26
N PHE A 144 9.46 1.85 -5.59
CA PHE A 144 8.98 0.96 -6.65
C PHE A 144 7.49 0.61 -6.50
N GLY A 145 7.01 0.35 -5.28
CA GLY A 145 5.58 0.11 -5.03
C GLY A 145 4.70 1.32 -5.36
N GLY A 146 5.20 2.55 -5.20
CA GLY A 146 4.51 3.76 -5.66
C GLY A 146 4.36 3.79 -7.18
N SER A 147 5.40 3.37 -7.91
CA SER A 147 5.32 3.19 -9.37
C SER A 147 4.32 2.10 -9.76
N VAL A 148 4.26 0.97 -9.00
CA VAL A 148 3.26 -0.09 -9.20
C VAL A 148 1.85 0.42 -8.99
N ALA A 149 1.61 1.23 -7.96
CA ALA A 149 0.33 1.86 -7.69
C ALA A 149 -0.11 2.78 -8.85
N LEU A 150 0.82 3.57 -9.41
CA LEU A 150 0.54 4.38 -10.60
C LEU A 150 0.24 3.51 -11.84
N GLU A 151 0.96 2.38 -12.03
CA GLU A 151 0.67 1.46 -13.13
C GLU A 151 -0.69 0.77 -12.95
N LEU A 152 -1.15 0.52 -11.71
CA LEU A 152 -2.51 0.07 -11.42
C LEU A 152 -3.54 1.11 -11.88
N ALA A 153 -3.39 2.39 -11.52
CA ALA A 153 -4.28 3.46 -11.98
C ALA A 153 -4.28 3.58 -13.51
N ARG A 154 -3.10 3.51 -14.13
CA ARG A 154 -2.89 3.53 -15.59
C ARG A 154 -3.52 2.35 -16.32
N SER A 155 -3.74 1.24 -15.65
CA SER A 155 -4.46 0.09 -16.23
C SER A 155 -5.96 0.30 -16.33
N GLY A 156 -6.50 1.38 -15.76
CA GLY A 156 -7.93 1.64 -15.65
C GLY A 156 -8.59 0.81 -14.55
N ALA A 157 -7.84 0.41 -13.52
CA ALA A 157 -8.34 -0.38 -12.41
C ALA A 157 -9.52 0.30 -11.70
N ASP A 158 -10.53 -0.48 -11.36
CA ASP A 158 -11.69 -0.07 -10.59
C ASP A 158 -11.34 -0.18 -9.09
N VAL A 159 -10.72 0.89 -8.58
CA VAL A 159 -10.41 1.09 -7.16
C VAL A 159 -10.81 2.50 -6.75
N ALA A 160 -11.12 2.70 -5.49
CA ALA A 160 -11.59 3.97 -4.94
C ALA A 160 -10.57 5.10 -5.09
N GLY A 161 -9.28 4.78 -4.94
CA GLY A 161 -8.21 5.75 -5.09
C GLY A 161 -6.83 5.10 -5.06
N VAL A 162 -5.82 5.83 -5.52
CA VAL A 162 -4.43 5.37 -5.60
C VAL A 162 -3.48 6.41 -5.02
N VAL A 163 -2.57 5.99 -4.12
CA VAL A 163 -1.55 6.86 -3.54
C VAL A 163 -0.14 6.36 -3.87
N SER A 164 0.71 7.23 -4.42
CA SER A 164 2.13 6.96 -4.66
C SER A 164 3.00 7.78 -3.72
N LEU A 165 3.74 7.12 -2.82
CA LEU A 165 4.73 7.76 -1.97
C LEU A 165 6.13 7.58 -2.58
N HIS A 166 6.76 8.69 -2.93
CA HIS A 166 8.09 8.77 -3.59
C HIS A 166 8.30 7.70 -4.68
N GLY A 167 7.25 7.42 -5.47
CA GLY A 167 7.33 6.50 -6.61
C GLY A 167 7.90 7.16 -7.86
N GLY A 168 8.54 6.36 -8.72
CA GLY A 168 8.90 6.82 -10.06
C GLY A 168 7.67 7.14 -10.90
N LEU A 169 7.71 8.24 -11.64
CA LEU A 169 6.58 8.75 -12.42
C LEU A 169 6.57 8.27 -13.87
N GLU A 170 7.63 7.63 -14.32
CA GLU A 170 7.76 7.19 -15.71
C GLU A 170 6.66 6.21 -16.11
N ARG A 171 6.18 6.41 -17.33
CA ARG A 171 5.20 5.53 -17.95
C ARG A 171 5.88 4.61 -18.95
N HIS A 172 5.81 3.31 -18.72
CA HIS A 172 6.43 2.31 -19.58
C HIS A 172 5.49 1.79 -20.69
N LEU A 173 4.19 1.84 -20.47
CA LEU A 173 3.15 1.46 -21.43
C LEU A 173 2.12 2.58 -21.59
N PRO A 174 1.42 2.66 -22.74
CA PRO A 174 0.24 3.50 -22.83
C PRO A 174 -0.73 3.20 -21.66
N GLY A 175 -1.26 4.25 -21.03
CA GLY A 175 -2.33 4.15 -20.06
C GLY A 175 -3.66 3.78 -20.73
N ALA A 176 -4.68 3.50 -19.92
CA ALA A 176 -6.07 3.48 -20.37
C ALA A 176 -6.43 4.83 -20.99
N GLU A 177 -7.41 4.86 -21.87
CA GLU A 177 -7.92 6.13 -22.42
C GLU A 177 -8.38 7.10 -21.34
N ARG A 178 -8.84 6.52 -20.21
CA ARG A 178 -9.26 7.24 -19.02
C ARG A 178 -8.70 6.57 -17.76
N ILE A 179 -8.08 7.35 -16.90
CA ILE A 179 -7.74 6.95 -15.52
C ILE A 179 -8.98 7.26 -14.67
N VAL A 180 -9.58 6.22 -14.11
CA VAL A 180 -10.87 6.33 -13.39
C VAL A 180 -10.63 6.63 -11.91
N ALA A 181 -9.68 5.93 -11.29
CA ALA A 181 -9.34 6.12 -9.89
C ALA A 181 -8.70 7.49 -9.66
N PRO A 182 -9.13 8.27 -8.67
CA PRO A 182 -8.39 9.42 -8.17
C PRO A 182 -6.95 9.05 -7.79
N VAL A 183 -5.99 9.96 -8.03
CA VAL A 183 -4.56 9.71 -7.83
C VAL A 183 -3.93 10.79 -6.95
N LEU A 184 -3.30 10.38 -5.85
CA LEU A 184 -2.47 11.24 -5.01
C LEU A 184 -1.00 10.85 -5.15
N VAL A 185 -0.14 11.80 -5.54
CA VAL A 185 1.32 11.63 -5.56
C VAL A 185 1.95 12.47 -4.48
N LEU A 186 2.73 11.84 -3.60
CA LEU A 186 3.44 12.43 -2.47
C LEU A 186 4.94 12.29 -2.75
N ASN A 187 5.56 13.38 -3.23
CA ASN A 187 6.92 13.41 -3.77
C ASN A 187 7.89 14.18 -2.88
N GLY A 188 9.14 13.71 -2.79
CA GLY A 188 10.23 14.51 -2.25
C GLY A 188 10.70 15.51 -3.30
N ALA A 189 10.67 16.82 -3.00
CA ALA A 189 11.04 17.85 -3.97
C ALA A 189 12.50 17.78 -4.41
N ASP A 190 13.37 17.19 -3.56
CA ASP A 190 14.80 17.02 -3.83
C ASP A 190 15.15 15.55 -4.22
N ASP A 191 14.13 14.75 -4.59
CA ASP A 191 14.34 13.39 -5.10
C ASP A 191 15.01 13.41 -6.47
N SER A 192 16.28 13.07 -6.52
CA SER A 192 17.07 13.07 -7.76
C SER A 192 16.63 12.03 -8.79
N SER A 193 15.80 11.05 -8.40
CA SER A 193 15.23 10.06 -9.31
C SER A 193 13.98 10.57 -10.03
N VAL A 194 13.37 11.67 -9.55
CA VAL A 194 12.18 12.29 -10.12
C VAL A 194 12.54 13.66 -10.69
N THR A 195 12.85 13.71 -11.98
CA THR A 195 13.24 14.96 -12.64
C THR A 195 12.06 15.88 -12.95
N ALA A 196 12.34 17.16 -13.22
CA ALA A 196 11.31 18.11 -13.64
C ALA A 196 10.57 17.65 -14.91
N GLU A 197 11.27 16.97 -15.81
CA GLU A 197 10.69 16.39 -17.04
C GLU A 197 9.71 15.26 -16.71
N HIS A 198 10.05 14.37 -15.74
CA HIS A 198 9.14 13.31 -15.26
C HIS A 198 7.86 13.92 -14.67
N VAL A 199 7.98 14.95 -13.84
CA VAL A 199 6.83 15.65 -13.25
C VAL A 199 5.96 16.30 -14.33
N GLN A 200 6.58 16.96 -15.32
CA GLN A 200 5.84 17.59 -16.41
C GLN A 200 5.12 16.56 -17.29
N ALA A 201 5.78 15.43 -17.59
CA ALA A 201 5.19 14.34 -18.36
C ALA A 201 4.00 13.71 -17.62
N PHE A 202 4.15 13.46 -16.32
CA PHE A 202 3.08 12.96 -15.46
C PHE A 202 1.87 13.90 -15.43
N ARG A 203 2.08 15.19 -15.20
CA ARG A 203 1.00 16.19 -15.20
C ARG A 203 0.25 16.22 -16.53
N LYS A 204 0.99 16.15 -17.65
CA LYS A 204 0.38 16.08 -18.97
C LYS A 204 -0.44 14.79 -19.14
N GLU A 205 0.09 13.65 -18.71
CA GLU A 205 -0.60 12.35 -18.77
C GLU A 205 -1.92 12.40 -18.01
N MET A 206 -1.90 12.83 -16.74
CA MET A 206 -3.10 12.90 -15.91
C MET A 206 -4.18 13.81 -16.51
N LYS A 207 -3.76 14.95 -17.06
CA LYS A 207 -4.65 15.89 -17.75
C LYS A 207 -5.26 15.26 -19.01
N ASP A 208 -4.45 14.61 -19.84
CA ASP A 208 -4.91 14.01 -21.10
C ASP A 208 -5.87 12.83 -20.85
N ALA A 209 -5.63 12.07 -19.76
CA ALA A 209 -6.49 10.97 -19.32
C ALA A 209 -7.77 11.42 -18.59
N GLY A 210 -7.95 12.73 -18.36
CA GLY A 210 -9.09 13.28 -17.61
C GLY A 210 -9.17 12.75 -16.16
N ALA A 211 -8.01 12.45 -15.55
CA ALA A 211 -7.92 11.95 -14.21
C ALA A 211 -8.26 13.02 -13.18
N ASP A 212 -8.81 12.62 -12.04
CA ASP A 212 -8.76 13.39 -10.81
C ASP A 212 -7.41 13.10 -10.14
N TRP A 213 -6.62 14.16 -9.84
CA TRP A 213 -5.27 13.94 -9.32
C TRP A 213 -4.73 15.10 -8.51
N GLN A 214 -3.89 14.77 -7.55
CA GLN A 214 -3.08 15.71 -6.79
C GLN A 214 -1.60 15.30 -6.84
N PHE A 215 -0.71 16.30 -6.86
CA PHE A 215 0.73 16.11 -6.78
C PHE A 215 1.30 17.08 -5.75
N VAL A 216 1.93 16.54 -4.71
CA VAL A 216 2.48 17.30 -3.59
C VAL A 216 3.99 17.09 -3.52
N ASP A 217 4.74 18.19 -3.57
CA ASP A 217 6.18 18.24 -3.37
C ASP A 217 6.52 18.65 -1.92
N PHE A 218 7.27 17.82 -1.22
CA PHE A 218 7.79 18.15 0.11
C PHE A 218 9.21 18.73 0.02
N GLY A 219 9.34 20.06 0.18
CA GLY A 219 10.63 20.76 0.07
C GLY A 219 11.67 20.24 1.07
N GLY A 220 12.86 19.91 0.57
CA GLY A 220 13.98 19.35 1.32
C GLY A 220 13.93 17.83 1.52
N ALA A 221 12.80 17.17 1.18
CA ALA A 221 12.70 15.72 1.22
C ALA A 221 13.29 15.09 -0.04
N VAL A 222 14.04 13.99 0.13
CA VAL A 222 14.62 13.18 -0.94
C VAL A 222 13.85 11.87 -1.08
N HIS A 223 14.34 10.95 -1.90
CA HIS A 223 13.77 9.60 -2.01
C HIS A 223 13.68 8.92 -0.64
N CYS A 224 12.73 8.01 -0.48
CA CYS A 224 12.49 7.24 0.76
C CYS A 224 12.05 8.09 1.99
N PHE A 225 11.66 9.34 1.82
CA PHE A 225 11.35 10.23 2.96
C PHE A 225 10.28 9.65 3.91
N ALA A 226 9.40 8.77 3.43
CA ALA A 226 8.32 8.14 4.20
C ALA A 226 8.71 6.79 4.85
N GLN A 227 9.98 6.35 4.75
CA GLN A 227 10.47 5.07 5.26
C GLN A 227 11.48 5.28 6.39
N GLU A 228 11.10 5.01 7.64
CA GLU A 228 11.88 5.30 8.87
C GLU A 228 13.23 4.58 8.92
N GLU A 229 13.33 3.41 8.29
CA GLU A 229 14.56 2.64 8.18
C GLU A 229 15.58 3.22 7.21
N SER A 230 15.20 4.21 6.39
CA SER A 230 16.03 4.74 5.31
C SER A 230 17.09 5.71 5.83
N LYS A 231 18.38 5.32 5.68
CA LYS A 231 19.55 6.04 6.17
C LYS A 231 20.72 6.05 5.17
N SER A 232 20.43 6.24 3.88
CA SER A 232 21.41 6.22 2.79
C SER A 232 21.54 7.60 2.12
N PRO A 233 22.18 8.58 2.79
CA PRO A 233 22.37 9.91 2.20
C PRO A 233 23.30 9.83 0.97
N PRO A 234 23.18 10.75 0.00
CA PRO A 234 22.24 11.88 0.06
C PRO A 234 20.82 11.53 -0.47
N ASN A 235 20.61 10.38 -1.10
CA ASN A 235 19.48 10.16 -1.99
C ASN A 235 18.29 9.42 -1.35
N CYS A 236 18.49 8.63 -0.28
CA CYS A 236 17.41 7.85 0.33
C CYS A 236 17.47 8.03 1.86
N VAL A 237 16.73 9.01 2.37
CA VAL A 237 16.77 9.43 3.77
C VAL A 237 15.37 9.73 4.27
N TYR A 238 15.04 9.20 5.45
CA TYR A 238 13.80 9.51 6.16
C TYR A 238 13.72 10.98 6.57
N ASP A 239 12.59 11.64 6.32
CA ASP A 239 12.24 12.96 6.84
C ASP A 239 10.93 12.86 7.63
N ALA A 240 11.04 12.90 8.96
CA ALA A 240 9.91 12.73 9.86
C ALA A 240 8.80 13.77 9.65
N ARG A 241 9.14 15.01 9.25
CA ARG A 241 8.16 16.07 8.99
C ARG A 241 7.42 15.81 7.70
N ALA A 242 8.14 15.47 6.62
CA ALA A 242 7.54 15.16 5.34
C ALA A 242 6.70 13.89 5.43
N ALA A 243 7.22 12.83 6.08
CA ALA A 243 6.51 11.57 6.32
C ALA A 243 5.19 11.79 7.06
N LYS A 244 5.22 12.51 8.21
CA LYS A 244 4.00 12.81 8.97
C LYS A 244 2.93 13.47 8.10
N ARG A 245 3.30 14.51 7.34
CA ARG A 245 2.36 15.22 6.46
C ARG A 245 1.85 14.35 5.33
N ALA A 246 2.72 13.50 4.78
CA ALA A 246 2.35 12.59 3.69
C ALA A 246 1.33 11.54 4.16
N PHE A 247 1.51 10.96 5.34
CA PHE A 247 0.55 10.01 5.89
C PHE A 247 -0.78 10.67 6.26
N GLU A 248 -0.77 11.87 6.85
CA GLU A 248 -2.01 12.63 7.10
C GLU A 248 -2.77 12.92 5.80
N MET A 249 -2.08 13.33 4.72
CA MET A 249 -2.71 13.55 3.42
C MET A 249 -3.21 12.26 2.77
N MET A 250 -2.53 11.13 2.98
CA MET A 250 -2.97 9.82 2.50
C MET A 250 -4.25 9.37 3.22
N ASP A 251 -4.33 9.56 4.53
CA ASP A 251 -5.51 9.22 5.33
C ASP A 251 -6.70 10.07 4.91
N ASP A 252 -6.55 11.42 4.86
CA ASP A 252 -7.60 12.35 4.39
C ASP A 252 -8.09 11.98 2.98
N PHE A 253 -7.17 11.61 2.08
CA PHE A 253 -7.51 11.20 0.72
C PHE A 253 -8.32 9.89 0.69
N PHE A 254 -7.93 8.89 1.47
CA PHE A 254 -8.69 7.63 1.51
C PHE A 254 -10.05 7.80 2.20
N GLU A 255 -10.17 8.63 3.24
CA GLU A 255 -11.47 8.98 3.81
C GLU A 255 -12.39 9.58 2.73
N GLU A 256 -11.93 10.60 1.99
CA GLU A 256 -12.70 11.26 0.94
C GLU A 256 -13.18 10.28 -0.14
N VAL A 257 -12.27 9.46 -0.70
CA VAL A 257 -12.62 8.58 -1.83
C VAL A 257 -13.48 7.39 -1.40
N PHE A 258 -13.45 6.98 -0.12
CA PHE A 258 -14.32 5.93 0.40
C PHE A 258 -15.72 6.44 0.77
N GLU A 259 -15.87 7.72 1.18
CA GLU A 259 -17.17 8.33 1.43
C GLU A 259 -17.96 8.58 0.13
N THR A 260 -17.28 8.86 -0.98
CA THR A 260 -17.93 9.14 -2.26
C THR A 260 -18.46 7.89 -2.99
N GLN A 261 -18.27 6.70 -2.42
CA GLN A 261 -18.77 5.41 -2.96
C GLN A 261 -20.10 4.96 -2.33
N ASP A 262 -20.59 5.66 -1.31
CA ASP A 262 -21.91 5.46 -0.69
C ASP A 262 -22.99 6.25 -1.47
#